data_3e1a2a683a705d13b685b6fbf0ecb46f
#
_entry.id   3e1a2a683a705d13b685b6fbf0ecb46f
#
_cell.length_a   1.000
_cell.length_b   1.000
_cell.length_c   1.000
_cell.angle_alpha   90.00
_cell.angle_beta   90.00
_cell.angle_gamma   90.00
#
_symmetry.space_group_name_H-M   'P 1'
#
loop_
_entity.id
_entity.type
_entity.pdbx_description
1 polymer ?
#
loop_
_entity_poly.entity_id
_entity_poly.type
_entity_poly.pdbx_seq_one_letter_code
_entity_poly.pdbx_strand_id
1 'polypeptide(L)'
;MPRSVLAACGLFIAVTGAATAIYLNGSRLASTPCEWVDQGDFAQPCALPEVWDALALQAKHAPPVTARNANIAVTRGAITQARQLWETGFVPAGRAVAPWPFQLPLDWNADPFGDRNWRYQLHAWRMLDPLLGAWEQTGNTRYLDDTLRIVFDWYEFHSVRDQKSDYEWYDMAVGLRAMKLAYLFQRAFEGGVQLDDAEKAKLIHLAWLHAQSLMDERLLSKGNHGLFQLHGLLALCNVVPSIGTCAGAQDFVKTEMQDLLLRQFSSEGVHLENSPEYHFFVYNTVKRFMDSGWYEQFEFIRDLMERVGQNRVWMVHPDKTIVTVGDSEPKPVSIDWPKSSGKCQDSEASCYLLRNFQESGYAIVRSDWTVPVQKASMLFVMGMFFQTGHKLPDDLSFEWFDKGERILTNAGKYSYSNGPFRDYVTSTAAHNTVEIDGTTRKLAEAMRYGSAIKDAKVMGETFLIRGTVPREGGIDHERLVLFRPQRWLAIVDTLRGDALHQYTQWFHFAPQWRLEQAEDDVRLVSSSGRTVLVRHLSGAQQVTSRGQKQPKPQGWVTESYGNMVDRQALGYSAGGSAVRLVTLFGFDASAADEASAAVSRYAPDPEPAMGKD
;
A
#
# COMPACT_ATOMS: atom_id res chain seq x y z
N MET A 1 39.06 -28.19 -33.01
CA MET A 1 38.49 -29.53 -33.29
C MET A 1 37.34 -29.77 -32.36
N PRO A 2 36.23 -30.18 -32.89
CA PRO A 2 34.90 -30.04 -32.27
C PRO A 2 34.34 -31.35 -31.76
N ARG A 3 33.24 -31.25 -31.03
CA ARG A 3 32.14 -32.23 -30.83
C ARG A 3 31.55 -31.93 -29.45
N SER A 4 30.33 -31.82 -29.17
CA SER A 4 29.05 -32.03 -29.82
C SER A 4 27.98 -31.56 -28.82
N VAL A 5 27.18 -30.58 -29.20
CA VAL A 5 25.95 -30.21 -28.47
C VAL A 5 24.84 -30.42 -29.48
N LEU A 6 24.13 -31.50 -29.33
CA LEU A 6 22.87 -31.79 -30.00
C LEU A 6 22.16 -32.84 -29.15
N ALA A 7 21.12 -32.44 -28.46
CA ALA A 7 19.92 -33.22 -28.10
C ALA A 7 19.30 -32.69 -26.80
N ALA A 8 18.48 -31.70 -26.92
CA ALA A 8 17.37 -31.42 -26.01
C ALA A 8 16.44 -30.34 -26.62
N CYS A 9 15.97 -30.57 -27.83
CA CYS A 9 14.88 -29.83 -28.47
C CYS A 9 13.91 -30.85 -29.02
N GLY A 10 13.01 -31.32 -28.21
CA GLY A 10 12.04 -32.33 -28.66
C GLY A 10 11.15 -32.84 -27.53
N LEU A 11 10.42 -31.95 -26.85
CA LEU A 11 9.21 -32.35 -26.08
C LEU A 11 8.37 -31.14 -25.65
N PHE A 12 8.18 -30.16 -26.51
CA PHE A 12 7.32 -29.00 -26.19
C PHE A 12 6.30 -28.66 -27.30
N ILE A 13 6.05 -29.57 -28.24
CA ILE A 13 5.14 -29.32 -29.37
C ILE A 13 3.87 -30.20 -29.33
N ALA A 14 3.68 -31.03 -28.33
CA ALA A 14 2.51 -31.93 -28.29
C ALA A 14 1.30 -31.40 -27.50
N VAL A 15 1.42 -30.31 -26.72
CA VAL A 15 0.30 -29.81 -25.88
C VAL A 15 -0.48 -28.67 -26.56
N THR A 16 0.11 -27.93 -27.49
CA THR A 16 -0.57 -26.84 -28.19
C THR A 16 -1.41 -27.30 -29.40
N GLY A 17 -1.18 -28.52 -29.90
CA GLY A 17 -1.92 -29.05 -31.05
C GLY A 17 -3.30 -29.65 -30.72
N ALA A 18 -3.50 -30.11 -29.49
CA ALA A 18 -4.79 -30.70 -29.08
C ALA A 18 -5.86 -29.64 -28.75
N ALA A 19 -5.44 -28.52 -28.13
CA ALA A 19 -6.37 -27.44 -27.80
C ALA A 19 -6.91 -26.71 -29.05
N THR A 20 -6.11 -26.56 -30.09
CA THR A 20 -6.52 -25.85 -31.34
C THR A 20 -7.48 -26.67 -32.21
N ALA A 21 -7.49 -28.00 -32.08
CA ALA A 21 -8.39 -28.87 -32.87
C ALA A 21 -9.83 -28.96 -32.30
N ILE A 22 -10.04 -28.52 -31.06
CA ILE A 22 -11.33 -28.64 -30.34
C ILE A 22 -12.29 -27.49 -30.69
N TYR A 23 -11.77 -26.38 -31.21
CA TYR A 23 -12.52 -25.12 -31.40
C TYR A 23 -13.34 -25.01 -32.73
N LEU A 24 -13.24 -25.98 -33.63
CA LEU A 24 -13.82 -25.83 -34.99
C LEU A 24 -15.20 -26.42 -35.19
N ASN A 25 -15.86 -27.00 -34.16
CA ASN A 25 -17.25 -27.51 -34.32
C ASN A 25 -18.06 -27.29 -33.03
N GLY A 26 -19.05 -26.41 -33.09
CA GLY A 26 -19.98 -26.07 -31.97
C GLY A 26 -20.72 -27.26 -31.32
N SER A 27 -20.65 -28.49 -31.88
CA SER A 27 -21.21 -29.72 -31.33
C SER A 27 -20.24 -30.49 -30.40
N ARG A 28 -18.97 -30.08 -30.30
CA ARG A 28 -17.96 -30.76 -29.46
C ARG A 28 -17.75 -30.16 -28.06
N LEU A 29 -18.30 -28.97 -27.80
CA LEU A 29 -18.22 -28.34 -26.48
C LEU A 29 -18.89 -29.18 -25.36
N ALA A 30 -19.91 -30.00 -25.70
CA ALA A 30 -20.62 -30.84 -24.75
C ALA A 30 -19.80 -32.07 -24.26
N SER A 31 -18.72 -32.44 -24.94
CA SER A 31 -17.90 -33.62 -24.58
C SER A 31 -16.57 -33.30 -23.87
N THR A 32 -16.25 -32.02 -23.69
CA THR A 32 -14.98 -31.55 -23.13
C THR A 32 -14.95 -31.25 -21.62
N PRO A 33 -16.07 -31.14 -20.88
CA PRO A 33 -16.04 -30.88 -19.43
C PRO A 33 -15.21 -31.89 -18.62
N CYS A 34 -15.09 -33.13 -19.12
CA CYS A 34 -14.26 -34.17 -18.50
C CYS A 34 -12.77 -33.84 -18.45
N GLU A 35 -12.29 -32.96 -19.32
CA GLU A 35 -10.88 -32.54 -19.34
C GLU A 35 -10.59 -31.47 -18.27
N TRP A 36 -11.62 -30.83 -17.76
CA TRP A 36 -11.51 -29.70 -16.82
C TRP A 36 -11.80 -30.06 -15.37
N VAL A 37 -12.25 -31.29 -15.12
CA VAL A 37 -12.58 -31.80 -13.80
C VAL A 37 -11.68 -32.98 -13.42
N ASP A 38 -11.57 -33.27 -12.12
CA ASP A 38 -10.90 -34.46 -11.64
C ASP A 38 -11.73 -35.70 -12.02
N GLN A 39 -11.21 -36.51 -12.93
CA GLN A 39 -11.92 -37.67 -13.47
C GLN A 39 -12.21 -38.73 -12.44
N GLY A 40 -11.49 -38.72 -11.28
CA GLY A 40 -11.77 -39.63 -10.16
C GLY A 40 -13.13 -39.39 -9.51
N ASP A 41 -13.68 -38.18 -9.65
CA ASP A 41 -14.93 -37.75 -9.05
C ASP A 41 -16.17 -38.06 -9.92
N PHE A 42 -15.99 -38.51 -11.17
CA PHE A 42 -17.07 -38.67 -12.14
C PHE A 42 -17.05 -40.04 -12.82
N ALA A 43 -18.25 -40.53 -13.17
CA ALA A 43 -18.39 -41.73 -13.97
C ALA A 43 -17.82 -41.54 -15.40
N GLN A 44 -17.32 -42.60 -16.02
CA GLN A 44 -16.80 -42.58 -17.38
C GLN A 44 -17.78 -43.23 -18.36
N PRO A 45 -18.10 -42.56 -19.50
CA PRO A 45 -17.74 -41.19 -19.85
C PRO A 45 -18.54 -40.16 -19.05
N CYS A 46 -17.90 -39.10 -18.55
CA CYS A 46 -18.59 -38.04 -17.85
C CYS A 46 -19.38 -37.13 -18.81
N ALA A 47 -20.58 -36.74 -18.41
CA ALA A 47 -21.44 -35.85 -19.19
C ALA A 47 -21.60 -34.50 -18.52
N LEU A 48 -21.82 -33.42 -19.30
CA LEU A 48 -21.93 -32.07 -18.75
C LEU A 48 -23.02 -31.94 -17.66
N PRO A 49 -24.23 -32.51 -17.79
CA PRO A 49 -25.24 -32.47 -16.73
C PRO A 49 -24.74 -33.13 -15.42
N GLU A 50 -24.07 -34.27 -15.53
CA GLU A 50 -23.50 -34.98 -14.36
C GLU A 50 -22.45 -34.12 -13.68
N VAL A 51 -21.52 -33.53 -14.43
CA VAL A 51 -20.48 -32.63 -13.91
C VAL A 51 -21.13 -31.41 -13.22
N TRP A 52 -22.10 -30.77 -13.87
CA TRP A 52 -22.77 -29.60 -13.30
C TRP A 52 -23.50 -29.91 -11.99
N ASP A 53 -24.26 -31.01 -11.97
CA ASP A 53 -25.00 -31.43 -10.78
C ASP A 53 -24.11 -31.82 -9.62
N ALA A 54 -22.97 -32.47 -9.90
CA ALA A 54 -21.98 -32.80 -8.89
C ALA A 54 -21.31 -31.55 -8.31
N LEU A 55 -20.90 -30.59 -9.14
CA LEU A 55 -20.38 -29.31 -8.68
C LEU A 55 -21.41 -28.53 -7.86
N ALA A 56 -22.68 -28.53 -8.28
CA ALA A 56 -23.77 -27.90 -7.53
C ALA A 56 -23.99 -28.58 -6.15
N LEU A 57 -23.85 -29.89 -6.08
CA LEU A 57 -23.93 -30.63 -4.81
C LEU A 57 -22.77 -30.28 -3.88
N GLN A 58 -21.55 -30.23 -4.41
CA GLN A 58 -20.36 -29.84 -3.65
C GLN A 58 -20.48 -28.41 -3.12
N ALA A 59 -20.94 -27.48 -3.94
CA ALA A 59 -21.12 -26.08 -3.57
C ALA A 59 -22.12 -25.86 -2.41
N LYS A 60 -23.08 -26.79 -2.18
CA LYS A 60 -23.99 -26.71 -1.02
C LYS A 60 -23.28 -26.88 0.32
N HIS A 61 -22.12 -27.51 0.32
CA HIS A 61 -21.29 -27.73 1.50
C HIS A 61 -20.14 -26.72 1.61
N ALA A 62 -19.94 -25.88 0.59
CA ALA A 62 -18.93 -24.85 0.57
C ALA A 62 -19.32 -23.68 1.51
N PRO A 63 -18.34 -23.03 2.15
CA PRO A 63 -18.59 -21.76 2.84
C PRO A 63 -19.16 -20.73 1.88
N PRO A 64 -20.14 -19.88 2.30
CA PRO A 64 -20.83 -18.97 1.41
C PRO A 64 -19.89 -17.91 0.81
N VAL A 65 -20.05 -17.65 -0.49
CA VAL A 65 -19.39 -16.55 -1.18
C VAL A 65 -20.32 -15.34 -1.17
N THR A 66 -20.05 -14.39 -0.29
CA THR A 66 -20.78 -13.13 -0.19
C THR A 66 -20.20 -12.06 -1.12
N ALA A 67 -20.95 -11.03 -1.43
CA ALA A 67 -20.44 -9.90 -2.21
C ALA A 67 -19.18 -9.30 -1.56
N ARG A 68 -19.14 -9.25 -0.21
CA ARG A 68 -18.00 -8.71 0.54
C ARG A 68 -16.71 -9.52 0.34
N ASN A 69 -16.78 -10.85 0.48
CA ASN A 69 -15.59 -11.70 0.32
C ASN A 69 -15.22 -11.94 -1.14
N ALA A 70 -16.18 -11.79 -2.07
CA ALA A 70 -15.93 -11.74 -3.51
C ALA A 70 -15.42 -10.37 -4.01
N ASN A 71 -15.14 -9.44 -3.11
CA ASN A 71 -14.66 -8.08 -3.44
C ASN A 71 -15.57 -7.31 -4.39
N ILE A 72 -16.88 -7.51 -4.28
CA ILE A 72 -17.94 -6.81 -5.02
C ILE A 72 -18.39 -5.60 -4.20
N ALA A 73 -18.38 -4.41 -4.82
CA ALA A 73 -18.78 -3.17 -4.19
C ALA A 73 -20.30 -3.01 -4.19
N VAL A 74 -20.96 -3.28 -3.06
CA VAL A 74 -22.40 -3.02 -2.88
C VAL A 74 -22.60 -1.60 -2.37
N THR A 75 -22.71 -0.63 -3.29
CA THR A 75 -22.91 0.79 -2.97
C THR A 75 -24.39 1.16 -2.95
N ARG A 76 -24.78 2.21 -2.22
CA ARG A 76 -26.17 2.74 -2.26
C ARG A 76 -26.61 3.14 -3.68
N GLY A 77 -25.67 3.51 -4.54
CA GLY A 77 -25.91 3.92 -5.93
C GLY A 77 -25.82 2.78 -6.93
N ALA A 78 -25.67 1.51 -6.54
CA ALA A 78 -25.41 0.40 -7.45
C ALA A 78 -26.46 0.28 -8.57
N ILE A 79 -27.74 0.43 -8.25
CA ILE A 79 -28.84 0.39 -9.24
C ILE A 79 -28.68 1.50 -10.29
N THR A 80 -28.39 2.72 -9.85
CA THR A 80 -28.16 3.86 -10.76
C THR A 80 -26.90 3.65 -11.60
N GLN A 81 -25.83 3.17 -11.00
CA GLN A 81 -24.57 2.88 -11.68
C GLN A 81 -24.71 1.73 -12.69
N ALA A 82 -25.48 0.69 -12.37
CA ALA A 82 -25.80 -0.40 -13.29
C ALA A 82 -26.56 0.11 -14.54
N ARG A 83 -27.51 1.03 -14.36
CA ARG A 83 -28.18 1.68 -15.47
C ARG A 83 -27.23 2.56 -16.29
N GLN A 84 -26.45 3.39 -15.62
CA GLN A 84 -25.48 4.28 -16.27
C GLN A 84 -24.44 3.52 -17.10
N LEU A 85 -24.02 2.32 -16.66
CA LEU A 85 -23.11 1.47 -17.43
C LEU A 85 -23.61 1.26 -18.86
N TRP A 86 -24.89 0.99 -19.04
CA TRP A 86 -25.49 0.74 -20.37
C TRP A 86 -25.88 2.04 -21.10
N GLU A 87 -26.30 3.08 -20.38
CA GLU A 87 -26.77 4.33 -20.99
C GLU A 87 -25.63 5.29 -21.36
N THR A 88 -24.60 5.38 -20.54
CA THR A 88 -23.53 6.35 -20.71
C THR A 88 -22.15 5.73 -20.93
N GLY A 89 -21.89 4.54 -20.37
CA GLY A 89 -20.63 3.82 -20.52
C GLY A 89 -19.93 3.47 -19.22
N PHE A 90 -18.78 2.83 -19.35
CA PHE A 90 -17.96 2.38 -18.22
C PHE A 90 -17.05 3.50 -17.68
N VAL A 91 -17.15 3.76 -16.39
CA VAL A 91 -16.23 4.61 -15.62
C VAL A 91 -15.73 3.81 -14.42
N PRO A 92 -14.44 3.47 -14.34
CA PRO A 92 -13.89 2.79 -13.18
C PRO A 92 -14.02 3.64 -11.90
N ALA A 93 -14.32 3.00 -10.78
CA ALA A 93 -14.46 3.68 -9.49
C ALA A 93 -13.21 4.47 -9.13
N GLY A 94 -13.38 5.71 -8.62
CA GLY A 94 -12.29 6.58 -8.22
C GLY A 94 -11.49 7.19 -9.38
N ARG A 95 -12.01 7.13 -10.62
CA ARG A 95 -11.38 7.74 -11.79
C ARG A 95 -12.20 8.90 -12.33
N ALA A 96 -11.55 10.03 -12.57
CA ALA A 96 -12.13 11.22 -13.20
C ALA A 96 -11.86 11.17 -14.72
N VAL A 97 -12.45 10.18 -15.39
CA VAL A 97 -12.36 10.01 -16.85
C VAL A 97 -13.75 10.08 -17.47
N ALA A 98 -13.83 10.39 -18.76
CA ALA A 98 -15.09 10.33 -19.50
C ALA A 98 -15.63 8.88 -19.55
N PRO A 99 -16.96 8.69 -19.57
CA PRO A 99 -17.54 7.37 -19.76
C PRO A 99 -17.07 6.75 -21.10
N TRP A 100 -16.55 5.53 -21.03
CA TRP A 100 -16.22 4.78 -22.24
C TRP A 100 -17.48 4.04 -22.74
N PRO A 101 -17.87 4.18 -24.02
CA PRO A 101 -19.07 3.55 -24.56
C PRO A 101 -19.08 2.04 -24.29
N PHE A 102 -20.18 1.54 -23.72
CA PHE A 102 -20.29 0.16 -23.26
C PHE A 102 -21.34 -0.60 -24.10
N GLN A 103 -20.88 -1.33 -25.11
CA GLN A 103 -21.73 -2.10 -26.01
C GLN A 103 -21.07 -3.44 -26.35
N LEU A 104 -21.80 -4.54 -26.20
CA LEU A 104 -21.32 -5.87 -26.56
C LEU A 104 -21.40 -6.11 -28.09
N PRO A 105 -20.39 -6.78 -28.68
CA PRO A 105 -19.16 -7.25 -28.06
C PRO A 105 -18.20 -6.10 -27.70
N LEU A 106 -17.52 -6.20 -26.56
CA LEU A 106 -16.56 -5.20 -26.13
C LEU A 106 -15.23 -5.34 -26.89
N ASP A 107 -14.58 -4.18 -27.10
CA ASP A 107 -13.16 -4.16 -27.45
C ASP A 107 -12.30 -4.28 -26.17
N TRP A 108 -11.93 -5.50 -25.81
CA TRP A 108 -11.12 -5.78 -24.64
C TRP A 108 -9.66 -5.31 -24.77
N ASN A 109 -9.24 -4.86 -25.95
CA ASN A 109 -7.95 -4.23 -26.19
C ASN A 109 -7.99 -2.69 -26.10
N ALA A 110 -9.17 -2.11 -25.86
CA ALA A 110 -9.33 -0.66 -25.80
C ALA A 110 -8.40 -0.02 -24.77
N ASP A 111 -7.82 1.10 -25.15
CA ASP A 111 -7.06 2.00 -24.26
C ASP A 111 -7.37 3.47 -24.60
N PRO A 112 -8.59 3.93 -24.33
CA PRO A 112 -9.07 5.25 -24.77
C PRO A 112 -8.35 6.40 -24.05
N PHE A 113 -7.65 6.14 -22.95
CA PHE A 113 -7.05 7.16 -22.10
C PHE A 113 -5.52 7.04 -21.97
N GLY A 114 -4.86 6.04 -22.60
CA GLY A 114 -3.46 5.74 -22.38
C GLY A 114 -3.16 5.40 -20.90
N ASP A 115 -4.13 4.82 -20.19
CA ASP A 115 -4.07 4.59 -18.75
C ASP A 115 -4.02 3.09 -18.42
N ARG A 116 -2.85 2.64 -17.97
CA ARG A 116 -2.61 1.26 -17.54
C ARG A 116 -3.61 0.81 -16.45
N ASN A 117 -3.99 1.68 -15.53
CA ASN A 117 -4.94 1.33 -14.47
C ASN A 117 -6.36 1.17 -15.04
N TRP A 118 -6.75 1.97 -16.02
CA TRP A 118 -8.05 1.82 -16.70
C TRP A 118 -8.13 0.46 -17.42
N ARG A 119 -7.09 0.08 -18.17
CA ARG A 119 -7.00 -1.25 -18.82
C ARG A 119 -7.07 -2.39 -17.79
N TYR A 120 -6.36 -2.26 -16.69
CA TYR A 120 -6.44 -3.21 -15.59
C TYR A 120 -7.87 -3.32 -15.03
N GLN A 121 -8.57 -2.20 -14.79
CA GLN A 121 -9.95 -2.19 -14.29
C GLN A 121 -10.92 -2.87 -15.26
N LEU A 122 -10.72 -2.70 -16.59
CA LEU A 122 -11.48 -3.39 -17.62
C LEU A 122 -11.33 -4.91 -17.48
N HIS A 123 -10.09 -5.42 -17.47
CA HIS A 123 -9.81 -6.86 -17.38
C HIS A 123 -10.04 -7.46 -15.97
N ALA A 124 -10.13 -6.65 -14.93
CA ALA A 124 -10.56 -7.07 -13.59
C ALA A 124 -12.09 -7.17 -13.45
N TRP A 125 -12.80 -6.97 -14.53
CA TRP A 125 -14.28 -6.99 -14.60
C TRP A 125 -14.93 -6.02 -13.59
N ARG A 126 -14.38 -4.82 -13.44
CA ARG A 126 -14.94 -3.82 -12.51
C ARG A 126 -16.29 -3.27 -12.94
N MET A 127 -16.65 -3.37 -14.23
CA MET A 127 -17.98 -3.05 -14.71
C MET A 127 -19.06 -3.97 -14.15
N LEU A 128 -18.71 -5.16 -13.65
CA LEU A 128 -19.66 -6.08 -13.01
C LEU A 128 -20.06 -5.63 -11.60
N ASP A 129 -19.23 -4.84 -10.91
CA ASP A 129 -19.49 -4.45 -9.53
C ASP A 129 -20.86 -3.75 -9.34
N PRO A 130 -21.26 -2.76 -10.18
CA PRO A 130 -22.59 -2.15 -10.06
C PRO A 130 -23.73 -3.11 -10.39
N LEU A 131 -23.56 -4.03 -11.36
CA LEU A 131 -24.57 -5.02 -11.70
C LEU A 131 -24.81 -6.00 -10.54
N LEU A 132 -23.71 -6.58 -10.01
CA LEU A 132 -23.77 -7.49 -8.88
C LEU A 132 -24.25 -6.79 -7.60
N GLY A 133 -23.85 -5.52 -7.38
CA GLY A 133 -24.37 -4.70 -6.28
C GLY A 133 -25.88 -4.41 -6.41
N ALA A 134 -26.40 -4.21 -7.63
CA ALA A 134 -27.82 -4.03 -7.87
C ALA A 134 -28.60 -5.35 -7.67
N TRP A 135 -28.02 -6.49 -8.06
CA TRP A 135 -28.56 -7.81 -7.74
C TRP A 135 -28.69 -8.00 -6.22
N GLU A 136 -27.64 -7.75 -5.46
CA GLU A 136 -27.65 -7.86 -3.99
C GLU A 136 -28.73 -6.99 -3.33
N GLN A 137 -29.06 -5.84 -3.90
CA GLN A 137 -30.07 -4.92 -3.37
C GLN A 137 -31.50 -5.31 -3.73
N THR A 138 -31.70 -5.95 -4.88
CA THR A 138 -33.03 -6.09 -5.47
C THR A 138 -33.50 -7.54 -5.68
N GLY A 139 -32.56 -8.49 -5.74
CA GLY A 139 -32.86 -9.87 -6.17
C GLY A 139 -33.32 -10.00 -7.61
N ASN A 140 -33.20 -8.95 -8.44
CA ASN A 140 -33.66 -8.97 -9.85
C ASN A 140 -32.63 -9.71 -10.73
N THR A 141 -33.00 -10.88 -11.23
CA THR A 141 -32.16 -11.79 -12.02
C THR A 141 -31.56 -11.13 -13.27
N ARG A 142 -32.25 -10.12 -13.84
CA ARG A 142 -31.73 -9.38 -14.99
C ARG A 142 -30.29 -8.89 -14.79
N TYR A 143 -29.92 -8.50 -13.57
CA TYR A 143 -28.56 -8.05 -13.29
C TYR A 143 -27.53 -9.18 -13.33
N LEU A 144 -27.92 -10.40 -12.97
CA LEU A 144 -27.07 -11.60 -13.17
C LEU A 144 -26.97 -11.97 -14.64
N ASP A 145 -28.09 -11.90 -15.40
CA ASP A 145 -28.11 -12.17 -16.83
C ASP A 145 -27.19 -11.17 -17.58
N ASP A 146 -27.30 -9.87 -17.27
CA ASP A 146 -26.43 -8.84 -17.83
C ASP A 146 -24.94 -9.07 -17.44
N THR A 147 -24.68 -9.52 -16.23
CA THR A 147 -23.32 -9.89 -15.77
C THR A 147 -22.76 -11.05 -16.58
N LEU A 148 -23.54 -12.13 -16.77
CA LEU A 148 -23.09 -13.31 -17.52
C LEU A 148 -22.88 -13.00 -19.01
N ARG A 149 -23.69 -12.14 -19.63
CA ARG A 149 -23.44 -11.67 -20.99
C ARG A 149 -22.09 -11.03 -21.16
N ILE A 150 -21.63 -10.22 -20.18
CA ILE A 150 -20.31 -9.59 -20.20
C ILE A 150 -19.21 -10.63 -19.97
N VAL A 151 -19.40 -11.56 -19.02
CA VAL A 151 -18.46 -12.65 -18.74
C VAL A 151 -18.27 -13.54 -19.97
N PHE A 152 -19.37 -13.87 -20.66
CA PHE A 152 -19.31 -14.69 -21.88
C PHE A 152 -18.73 -13.92 -23.08
N ASP A 153 -18.91 -12.61 -23.17
CA ASP A 153 -18.22 -11.80 -24.19
C ASP A 153 -16.68 -11.80 -23.98
N TRP A 154 -16.22 -11.76 -22.71
CA TRP A 154 -14.81 -11.93 -22.39
C TRP A 154 -14.31 -13.35 -22.74
N TYR A 155 -15.12 -14.37 -22.47
CA TYR A 155 -14.82 -15.74 -22.88
C TYR A 155 -14.66 -15.87 -24.40
N GLU A 156 -15.58 -15.29 -25.17
CA GLU A 156 -15.52 -15.28 -26.63
C GLU A 156 -14.27 -14.55 -27.16
N PHE A 157 -13.89 -13.43 -26.52
CA PHE A 157 -12.66 -12.71 -26.85
C PHE A 157 -11.43 -13.59 -26.68
N HIS A 158 -11.28 -14.22 -25.51
CA HIS A 158 -10.11 -15.00 -25.15
C HIS A 158 -10.07 -16.37 -25.83
N SER A 159 -11.15 -17.12 -25.76
CA SER A 159 -11.15 -18.55 -26.06
C SER A 159 -11.65 -18.90 -27.47
N VAL A 160 -12.46 -18.04 -28.09
CA VAL A 160 -13.06 -18.30 -29.41
C VAL A 160 -12.40 -17.46 -30.50
N ARG A 161 -12.25 -16.17 -30.26
CA ARG A 161 -11.63 -15.24 -31.21
C ARG A 161 -10.10 -15.29 -31.18
N ASP A 162 -9.51 -16.01 -30.21
CA ASP A 162 -8.05 -16.10 -29.96
C ASP A 162 -7.37 -14.71 -29.94
N GLN A 163 -8.09 -13.73 -29.44
CA GLN A 163 -7.58 -12.38 -29.25
C GLN A 163 -6.87 -12.32 -27.90
N LYS A 164 -5.78 -11.53 -27.83
CA LYS A 164 -4.97 -11.43 -26.64
C LYS A 164 -4.80 -9.99 -26.20
N SER A 165 -4.73 -9.80 -24.90
CA SER A 165 -4.37 -8.55 -24.27
C SER A 165 -3.31 -8.78 -23.20
N ASP A 166 -2.37 -7.86 -23.06
CA ASP A 166 -1.36 -7.91 -21.98
C ASP A 166 -2.01 -7.89 -20.59
N TYR A 167 -3.28 -7.55 -20.47
CA TYR A 167 -4.00 -7.45 -19.20
C TYR A 167 -4.99 -8.60 -18.95
N GLU A 168 -5.21 -9.50 -19.91
CA GLU A 168 -6.20 -10.58 -19.72
C GLU A 168 -5.83 -11.55 -18.59
N TRP A 169 -4.55 -11.89 -18.46
CA TRP A 169 -4.02 -12.72 -17.38
C TRP A 169 -3.10 -11.92 -16.43
N TYR A 170 -3.33 -10.60 -16.39
CA TYR A 170 -2.48 -9.71 -15.62
C TYR A 170 -2.83 -9.76 -14.13
N ASP A 171 -1.86 -10.26 -13.33
CA ASP A 171 -1.66 -10.01 -11.92
C ASP A 171 -2.97 -10.13 -11.09
N MET A 172 -3.31 -9.14 -10.28
CA MET A 172 -4.48 -9.11 -9.40
C MET A 172 -5.81 -9.28 -10.14
N ALA A 173 -5.89 -8.94 -11.44
CA ALA A 173 -7.14 -9.05 -12.22
C ALA A 173 -7.66 -10.50 -12.28
N VAL A 174 -6.75 -11.47 -12.39
CA VAL A 174 -7.11 -12.91 -12.42
C VAL A 174 -7.79 -13.33 -11.11
N GLY A 175 -7.22 -12.92 -9.96
CA GLY A 175 -7.81 -13.20 -8.65
C GLY A 175 -9.18 -12.55 -8.46
N LEU A 176 -9.35 -11.30 -8.91
CA LEU A 176 -10.64 -10.59 -8.84
C LEU A 176 -11.71 -11.24 -9.70
N ARG A 177 -11.35 -11.76 -10.89
CA ARG A 177 -12.28 -12.53 -11.72
C ARG A 177 -12.64 -13.87 -11.10
N ALA A 178 -11.65 -14.58 -10.53
CA ALA A 178 -11.87 -15.85 -9.84
C ALA A 178 -12.87 -15.72 -8.68
N MET A 179 -12.78 -14.64 -7.89
CA MET A 179 -13.76 -14.33 -6.84
C MET A 179 -15.17 -14.13 -7.40
N LYS A 180 -15.29 -13.38 -8.52
CA LYS A 180 -16.58 -13.16 -9.18
C LYS A 180 -17.13 -14.43 -9.79
N LEU A 181 -16.28 -15.28 -10.38
CA LEU A 181 -16.68 -16.61 -10.87
C LEU A 181 -17.21 -17.48 -9.74
N ALA A 182 -16.52 -17.55 -8.60
CA ALA A 182 -17.00 -18.28 -7.43
C ALA A 182 -18.39 -17.79 -6.98
N TYR A 183 -18.58 -16.46 -6.93
CA TYR A 183 -19.87 -15.86 -6.61
C TYR A 183 -20.94 -16.26 -7.64
N LEU A 184 -20.66 -16.16 -8.94
CA LEU A 184 -21.59 -16.49 -10.01
C LEU A 184 -21.97 -17.97 -10.02
N PHE A 185 -21.01 -18.88 -9.80
CA PHE A 185 -21.29 -20.32 -9.66
C PHE A 185 -22.28 -20.57 -8.53
N GLN A 186 -22.04 -19.98 -7.37
CA GLN A 186 -22.93 -20.19 -6.22
C GLN A 186 -24.34 -19.64 -6.50
N ARG A 187 -24.46 -18.44 -7.12
CA ARG A 187 -25.77 -17.90 -7.52
C ARG A 187 -26.48 -18.77 -8.55
N ALA A 188 -25.75 -19.32 -9.54
CA ALA A 188 -26.31 -20.23 -10.54
C ALA A 188 -26.80 -21.54 -9.90
N PHE A 189 -26.04 -22.14 -8.98
CA PHE A 189 -26.42 -23.34 -8.27
C PHE A 189 -27.61 -23.14 -7.31
N GLU A 190 -27.82 -21.95 -6.81
CA GLU A 190 -28.99 -21.57 -6.01
C GLU A 190 -30.23 -21.26 -6.86
N GLY A 191 -30.13 -21.35 -8.19
CA GLY A 191 -31.24 -21.07 -9.12
C GLY A 191 -31.45 -19.57 -9.37
N GLY A 192 -30.47 -18.72 -9.04
CA GLY A 192 -30.54 -17.28 -9.29
C GLY A 192 -30.53 -16.91 -10.78
N VAL A 193 -30.09 -17.82 -11.65
CA VAL A 193 -30.03 -17.65 -13.10
C VAL A 193 -30.23 -18.98 -13.80
N GLN A 194 -30.85 -18.97 -14.98
CA GLN A 194 -31.01 -20.14 -15.85
C GLN A 194 -29.90 -20.14 -16.90
N LEU A 195 -29.14 -21.24 -16.98
CA LEU A 195 -28.06 -21.43 -17.94
C LEU A 195 -28.37 -22.60 -18.87
N ASP A 196 -28.09 -22.42 -20.14
CA ASP A 196 -28.06 -23.54 -21.08
C ASP A 196 -26.76 -24.36 -20.93
N ASP A 197 -26.66 -25.48 -21.63
CA ASP A 197 -25.51 -26.36 -21.51
C ASP A 197 -24.23 -25.74 -22.08
N ALA A 198 -24.32 -24.90 -23.10
CA ALA A 198 -23.15 -24.19 -23.62
C ALA A 198 -22.61 -23.13 -22.62
N GLU A 199 -23.49 -22.44 -21.94
CA GLU A 199 -23.15 -21.46 -20.89
C GLU A 199 -22.55 -22.13 -19.66
N LYS A 200 -23.12 -23.28 -19.23
CA LYS A 200 -22.51 -24.11 -18.15
C LYS A 200 -21.11 -24.57 -18.52
N ALA A 201 -20.90 -25.06 -19.75
CA ALA A 201 -19.58 -25.46 -20.24
C ALA A 201 -18.58 -24.29 -20.24
N LYS A 202 -19.00 -23.10 -20.68
CA LYS A 202 -18.15 -21.89 -20.64
C LYS A 202 -17.74 -21.52 -19.21
N LEU A 203 -18.67 -21.57 -18.24
CA LEU A 203 -18.31 -21.28 -16.84
C LEU A 203 -17.33 -22.29 -16.27
N ILE A 204 -17.52 -23.60 -16.51
CA ILE A 204 -16.60 -24.66 -16.08
C ILE A 204 -15.20 -24.42 -16.68
N HIS A 205 -15.13 -24.13 -17.98
CA HIS A 205 -13.84 -23.84 -18.64
C HIS A 205 -13.17 -22.57 -18.07
N LEU A 206 -13.94 -21.51 -17.84
CA LEU A 206 -13.42 -20.31 -17.18
C LEU A 206 -12.85 -20.61 -15.78
N ALA A 207 -13.54 -21.44 -14.99
CA ALA A 207 -13.05 -21.84 -13.68
C ALA A 207 -11.72 -22.60 -13.79
N TRP A 208 -11.62 -23.54 -14.74
CA TRP A 208 -10.40 -24.29 -14.97
C TRP A 208 -9.23 -23.38 -15.41
N LEU A 209 -9.44 -22.48 -16.36
CA LEU A 209 -8.43 -21.53 -16.82
C LEU A 209 -7.92 -20.64 -15.69
N HIS A 210 -8.83 -20.13 -14.86
CA HIS A 210 -8.46 -19.25 -13.74
C HIS A 210 -7.73 -20.03 -12.64
N ALA A 211 -8.20 -21.23 -12.26
CA ALA A 211 -7.53 -22.07 -11.27
C ALA A 211 -6.13 -22.46 -11.75
N GLN A 212 -5.98 -22.86 -13.02
CA GLN A 212 -4.68 -23.17 -13.63
C GLN A 212 -3.71 -21.98 -13.58
N SER A 213 -4.17 -20.79 -13.96
CA SER A 213 -3.34 -19.58 -13.92
C SER A 213 -2.93 -19.20 -12.49
N LEU A 214 -3.84 -19.35 -11.51
CA LEU A 214 -3.60 -18.97 -10.12
C LEU A 214 -2.76 -19.98 -9.34
N MET A 215 -2.68 -21.24 -9.79
CA MET A 215 -1.78 -22.26 -9.24
C MET A 215 -0.35 -22.18 -9.77
N ASP A 216 -0.07 -21.31 -10.74
CA ASP A 216 1.28 -21.13 -11.28
C ASP A 216 2.05 -20.08 -10.45
N GLU A 217 2.99 -20.52 -9.63
CA GLU A 217 3.85 -19.66 -8.80
C GLU A 217 4.58 -18.55 -9.59
N ARG A 218 4.86 -18.79 -10.89
CA ARG A 218 5.56 -17.83 -11.74
C ARG A 218 4.69 -16.62 -12.05
N LEU A 219 3.36 -16.78 -11.99
CA LEU A 219 2.36 -15.74 -12.24
C LEU A 219 1.89 -15.09 -10.94
N LEU A 220 2.30 -15.61 -9.78
CA LEU A 220 1.93 -15.06 -8.49
C LEU A 220 2.74 -13.79 -8.18
N SER A 221 2.04 -12.69 -7.99
CA SER A 221 2.62 -11.42 -7.55
C SER A 221 3.24 -11.55 -6.16
N LYS A 222 4.44 -11.02 -5.98
CA LYS A 222 5.15 -11.06 -4.69
C LYS A 222 4.79 -9.90 -3.76
N GLY A 223 3.95 -8.97 -4.21
CA GLY A 223 3.40 -7.86 -3.44
C GLY A 223 1.95 -8.10 -2.98
N ASN A 224 1.27 -7.03 -2.59
CA ASN A 224 -0.11 -7.09 -2.10
C ASN A 224 -1.13 -7.63 -3.14
N HIS A 225 -0.81 -7.60 -4.43
CA HIS A 225 -1.65 -8.17 -5.48
C HIS A 225 -1.77 -9.70 -5.36
N GLY A 226 -0.71 -10.38 -4.93
CA GLY A 226 -0.73 -11.82 -4.66
C GLY A 226 -1.78 -12.25 -3.62
N LEU A 227 -2.08 -11.37 -2.64
CA LEU A 227 -3.15 -11.63 -1.68
C LEU A 227 -4.51 -11.83 -2.36
N PHE A 228 -4.80 -11.03 -3.39
CA PHE A 228 -6.04 -11.15 -4.15
C PHE A 228 -6.05 -12.36 -5.07
N GLN A 229 -4.89 -12.73 -5.64
CA GLN A 229 -4.74 -13.95 -6.44
C GLN A 229 -5.00 -15.19 -5.59
N LEU A 230 -4.36 -15.31 -4.44
CA LEU A 230 -4.53 -16.44 -3.52
C LEU A 230 -5.95 -16.52 -2.94
N HIS A 231 -6.54 -15.38 -2.57
CA HIS A 231 -7.92 -15.36 -2.11
C HIS A 231 -8.91 -15.75 -3.21
N GLY A 232 -8.67 -15.31 -4.45
CA GLY A 232 -9.48 -15.69 -5.61
C GLY A 232 -9.42 -17.17 -5.93
N LEU A 233 -8.22 -17.77 -5.85
CA LEU A 233 -8.04 -19.23 -5.99
C LEU A 233 -8.82 -19.98 -4.91
N LEU A 234 -8.66 -19.58 -3.66
CA LEU A 234 -9.35 -20.22 -2.54
C LEU A 234 -10.88 -20.08 -2.67
N ALA A 235 -11.39 -18.89 -3.05
CA ALA A 235 -12.81 -18.69 -3.30
C ALA A 235 -13.36 -19.63 -4.37
N LEU A 236 -12.67 -19.72 -5.51
CA LEU A 236 -13.07 -20.54 -6.63
C LEU A 236 -13.06 -22.03 -6.28
N CYS A 237 -11.94 -22.53 -5.73
CA CYS A 237 -11.76 -23.94 -5.42
C CYS A 237 -12.60 -24.42 -4.22
N ASN A 238 -13.05 -23.52 -3.35
CA ASN A 238 -14.04 -23.88 -2.33
C ASN A 238 -15.44 -24.15 -2.91
N VAL A 239 -15.81 -23.44 -3.98
CA VAL A 239 -17.14 -23.61 -4.60
C VAL A 239 -17.17 -24.75 -5.61
N VAL A 240 -16.10 -24.93 -6.37
CA VAL A 240 -16.01 -25.95 -7.44
C VAL A 240 -14.71 -26.78 -7.26
N PRO A 241 -14.61 -27.56 -6.17
CA PRO A 241 -13.37 -28.27 -5.79
C PRO A 241 -12.95 -29.35 -6.80
N SER A 242 -13.87 -29.93 -7.56
CA SER A 242 -13.57 -30.94 -8.59
C SER A 242 -13.04 -30.35 -9.90
N ILE A 243 -12.89 -29.03 -10.03
CA ILE A 243 -12.07 -28.48 -11.12
C ILE A 243 -10.64 -29.01 -10.96
N GLY A 244 -10.12 -29.69 -12.00
CA GLY A 244 -8.94 -30.55 -11.88
C GLY A 244 -7.67 -29.90 -11.32
N THR A 245 -7.55 -28.57 -11.44
CA THR A 245 -6.44 -27.80 -10.87
C THR A 245 -6.70 -27.32 -9.43
N CYS A 246 -7.90 -27.54 -8.88
CA CYS A 246 -8.23 -27.19 -7.50
C CYS A 246 -7.68 -28.21 -6.47
N ALA A 247 -7.28 -29.40 -6.91
CA ALA A 247 -6.62 -30.36 -6.05
C ALA A 247 -5.34 -29.74 -5.46
N GLY A 248 -5.23 -29.70 -4.12
CA GLY A 248 -4.11 -29.08 -3.42
C GLY A 248 -4.15 -27.56 -3.30
N ALA A 249 -5.19 -26.88 -3.80
CA ALA A 249 -5.29 -25.40 -3.75
C ALA A 249 -5.23 -24.85 -2.32
N GLN A 250 -5.81 -25.52 -1.33
CA GLN A 250 -5.74 -25.08 0.07
C GLN A 250 -4.31 -25.08 0.61
N ASP A 251 -3.55 -26.15 0.37
CA ASP A 251 -2.15 -26.25 0.82
C ASP A 251 -1.27 -25.25 0.08
N PHE A 252 -1.49 -25.09 -1.22
CA PHE A 252 -0.82 -24.07 -2.03
C PHE A 252 -1.07 -22.66 -1.48
N VAL A 253 -2.35 -22.28 -1.27
CA VAL A 253 -2.71 -20.97 -0.73
C VAL A 253 -2.12 -20.78 0.67
N LYS A 254 -2.15 -21.79 1.53
CA LYS A 254 -1.57 -21.72 2.88
C LYS A 254 -0.07 -21.40 2.82
N THR A 255 0.66 -22.11 1.98
CA THR A 255 2.12 -21.97 1.82
C THR A 255 2.48 -20.59 1.24
N GLU A 256 1.86 -20.23 0.10
CA GLU A 256 2.18 -18.98 -0.59
C GLU A 256 1.69 -17.75 0.18
N MET A 257 0.55 -17.83 0.87
CA MET A 257 0.07 -16.73 1.71
C MET A 257 0.99 -16.51 2.91
N GLN A 258 1.49 -17.58 3.52
CA GLN A 258 2.47 -17.48 4.60
C GLN A 258 3.75 -16.80 4.12
N ASP A 259 4.29 -17.26 3.01
CA ASP A 259 5.52 -16.74 2.44
C ASP A 259 5.37 -15.26 2.03
N LEU A 260 4.25 -14.93 1.40
CA LEU A 260 3.92 -13.58 0.98
C LEU A 260 3.81 -12.61 2.18
N LEU A 261 3.12 -13.01 3.24
CA LEU A 261 2.94 -12.17 4.43
C LEU A 261 4.22 -12.05 5.26
N LEU A 262 5.04 -13.10 5.34
CA LEU A 262 6.36 -13.04 5.99
C LEU A 262 7.35 -12.12 5.26
N ARG A 263 7.20 -11.92 3.95
CA ARG A 263 7.99 -10.94 3.19
C ARG A 263 7.49 -9.52 3.36
N GLN A 264 6.19 -9.34 3.60
CA GLN A 264 5.57 -8.02 3.71
C GLN A 264 5.58 -7.46 5.13
N PHE A 265 5.68 -8.29 6.15
CA PHE A 265 5.67 -7.87 7.56
C PHE A 265 6.93 -8.32 8.28
N SER A 266 7.46 -7.43 9.11
CA SER A 266 8.53 -7.77 10.06
C SER A 266 8.03 -8.68 11.18
N SER A 267 8.96 -9.27 11.94
CA SER A 267 8.67 -9.99 13.18
C SER A 267 7.93 -9.13 14.21
N GLU A 268 8.14 -7.82 14.18
CA GLU A 268 7.47 -6.83 15.02
C GLU A 268 6.00 -6.58 14.58
N GLY A 269 5.56 -7.11 13.42
CA GLY A 269 4.22 -6.90 12.87
C GLY A 269 4.04 -5.52 12.22
N VAL A 270 5.08 -4.98 11.60
CA VAL A 270 5.07 -3.73 10.82
C VAL A 270 5.20 -4.07 9.34
N HIS A 271 4.38 -3.44 8.51
CA HIS A 271 4.44 -3.60 7.05
C HIS A 271 5.69 -2.92 6.47
N LEU A 272 6.43 -3.64 5.64
CA LEU A 272 7.76 -3.24 5.17
C LEU A 272 7.77 -2.44 3.85
N GLU A 273 6.61 -2.03 3.35
CA GLU A 273 6.51 -1.18 2.14
C GLU A 273 6.58 0.33 2.46
N ASN A 274 7.30 0.71 3.50
CA ASN A 274 7.69 2.10 3.81
C ASN A 274 6.52 3.07 4.07
N SER A 275 5.28 2.59 4.20
CA SER A 275 4.08 3.43 4.26
C SER A 275 3.08 2.98 5.32
N PRO A 276 2.71 3.85 6.29
CA PRO A 276 1.60 3.60 7.21
C PRO A 276 0.27 3.34 6.52
N GLU A 277 -0.04 4.03 5.41
CA GLU A 277 -1.28 3.79 4.66
C GLU A 277 -1.34 2.36 4.13
N TYR A 278 -0.22 1.83 3.60
CA TYR A 278 -0.16 0.45 3.12
C TYR A 278 -0.21 -0.58 4.24
N HIS A 279 0.31 -0.26 5.43
CA HIS A 279 0.08 -1.09 6.62
C HIS A 279 -1.43 -1.26 6.92
N PHE A 280 -2.21 -0.17 6.86
CA PHE A 280 -3.67 -0.21 7.02
C PHE A 280 -4.35 -0.96 5.87
N PHE A 281 -3.93 -0.70 4.63
CA PHE A 281 -4.51 -1.32 3.45
C PHE A 281 -4.38 -2.85 3.47
N VAL A 282 -3.17 -3.37 3.72
CA VAL A 282 -2.92 -4.82 3.76
C VAL A 282 -3.62 -5.45 4.96
N TYR A 283 -3.54 -4.84 6.15
CA TYR A 283 -4.27 -5.31 7.31
C TYR A 283 -5.77 -5.44 7.05
N ASN A 284 -6.40 -4.39 6.54
CA ASN A 284 -7.85 -4.39 6.28
C ASN A 284 -8.23 -5.40 5.18
N THR A 285 -7.36 -5.61 4.19
CA THR A 285 -7.56 -6.60 3.13
C THR A 285 -7.52 -8.01 3.69
N VAL A 286 -6.47 -8.38 4.42
CA VAL A 286 -6.34 -9.72 5.01
C VAL A 286 -7.42 -9.97 6.06
N LYS A 287 -7.74 -8.97 6.89
CA LYS A 287 -8.84 -9.08 7.86
C LYS A 287 -10.18 -9.38 7.18
N ARG A 288 -10.49 -8.70 6.08
CA ARG A 288 -11.69 -8.97 5.28
C ARG A 288 -11.69 -10.39 4.70
N PHE A 289 -10.52 -10.88 4.24
CA PHE A 289 -10.39 -12.24 3.76
C PHE A 289 -10.62 -13.26 4.86
N MET A 290 -10.06 -13.03 6.05
CA MET A 290 -10.32 -13.88 7.23
C MET A 290 -11.80 -13.92 7.63
N ASP A 291 -12.53 -12.80 7.47
CA ASP A 291 -13.98 -12.73 7.77
C ASP A 291 -14.81 -13.66 6.87
N SER A 292 -14.23 -14.26 5.80
CA SER A 292 -14.88 -15.30 4.99
C SER A 292 -15.04 -16.65 5.70
N GLY A 293 -14.28 -16.89 6.78
CA GLY A 293 -14.17 -18.18 7.44
C GLY A 293 -13.26 -19.20 6.74
N TRP A 294 -12.74 -18.87 5.55
CA TRP A 294 -11.93 -19.83 4.74
C TRP A 294 -10.51 -20.01 5.26
N TYR A 295 -10.06 -19.19 6.22
CA TYR A 295 -8.70 -19.15 6.77
C TYR A 295 -8.60 -19.67 8.20
N GLU A 296 -9.63 -20.33 8.73
CA GLU A 296 -9.66 -20.78 10.13
C GLU A 296 -8.51 -21.73 10.47
N GLN A 297 -8.10 -22.58 9.51
CA GLN A 297 -6.97 -23.49 9.66
C GLN A 297 -5.59 -22.83 9.48
N PHE A 298 -5.53 -21.54 9.13
CA PHE A 298 -4.27 -20.81 8.91
C PHE A 298 -3.91 -20.01 10.17
N GLU A 299 -3.55 -20.72 11.24
CA GLU A 299 -3.29 -20.11 12.56
C GLU A 299 -2.28 -18.96 12.50
N PHE A 300 -1.23 -19.12 11.67
CA PHE A 300 -0.19 -18.12 11.53
C PHE A 300 -0.74 -16.77 11.04
N ILE A 301 -1.75 -16.74 10.16
CA ILE A 301 -2.37 -15.50 9.67
C ILE A 301 -3.06 -14.77 10.81
N ARG A 302 -3.78 -15.50 11.67
CA ARG A 302 -4.46 -14.94 12.84
C ARG A 302 -3.47 -14.27 13.78
N ASP A 303 -2.38 -14.96 14.14
CA ASP A 303 -1.38 -14.46 15.08
C ASP A 303 -0.62 -13.26 14.53
N LEU A 304 -0.30 -13.27 13.23
CA LEU A 304 0.31 -12.12 12.57
C LEU A 304 -0.66 -10.93 12.54
N MET A 305 -1.90 -11.13 12.11
CA MET A 305 -2.88 -10.03 11.98
C MET A 305 -3.29 -9.43 13.33
N GLU A 306 -3.21 -10.19 14.42
CA GLU A 306 -3.38 -9.64 15.77
C GLU A 306 -2.26 -8.63 16.09
N ARG A 307 -0.98 -9.01 15.91
CA ARG A 307 0.15 -8.09 16.12
C ARG A 307 0.10 -6.88 15.21
N VAL A 308 -0.16 -7.09 13.92
CA VAL A 308 -0.32 -6.02 12.92
C VAL A 308 -1.44 -5.06 13.32
N GLY A 309 -2.57 -5.60 13.76
CA GLY A 309 -3.72 -4.83 14.22
C GLY A 309 -3.42 -3.96 15.45
N GLN A 310 -2.69 -4.51 16.41
CA GLN A 310 -2.25 -3.79 17.61
C GLN A 310 -1.28 -2.64 17.29
N ASN A 311 -0.48 -2.77 16.24
CA ASN A 311 0.52 -1.75 15.87
C ASN A 311 -0.07 -0.56 15.11
N ARG A 312 -1.27 -0.68 14.52
CA ARG A 312 -1.90 0.41 13.74
C ARG A 312 -2.01 1.71 14.51
N VAL A 313 -2.28 1.65 15.81
CA VAL A 313 -2.44 2.82 16.67
C VAL A 313 -1.20 3.71 16.73
N TRP A 314 -0.01 3.14 16.52
CA TRP A 314 1.25 3.86 16.53
C TRP A 314 1.51 4.65 15.23
N MET A 315 0.76 4.36 14.16
CA MET A 315 0.90 4.98 12.83
C MET A 315 -0.17 6.06 12.58
N VAL A 316 -0.85 6.49 13.66
CA VAL A 316 -1.97 7.44 13.60
C VAL A 316 -1.70 8.57 14.58
N HIS A 317 -1.83 9.80 14.07
CA HIS A 317 -1.76 10.99 14.91
C HIS A 317 -2.89 11.04 15.96
N PRO A 318 -2.73 11.80 17.04
CA PRO A 318 -3.78 11.95 18.04
C PRO A 318 -5.13 12.44 17.48
N ASP A 319 -5.14 13.14 16.35
CA ASP A 319 -6.33 13.60 15.62
C ASP A 319 -6.96 12.51 14.72
N LYS A 320 -6.51 11.27 14.84
CA LYS A 320 -6.98 10.10 14.07
C LYS A 320 -6.68 10.16 12.57
N THR A 321 -5.65 10.87 12.15
CA THR A 321 -5.18 10.84 10.76
C THR A 321 -3.90 10.01 10.62
N ILE A 322 -3.74 9.33 9.49
CA ILE A 322 -2.57 8.52 9.20
C ILE A 322 -1.33 9.43 9.10
N VAL A 323 -0.20 8.97 9.64
CA VAL A 323 1.13 9.57 9.44
C VAL A 323 1.51 9.51 7.97
N THR A 324 2.04 10.61 7.41
CA THR A 324 2.23 10.77 5.96
C THR A 324 3.65 10.48 5.46
N VAL A 325 4.43 9.69 6.18
CA VAL A 325 5.73 9.19 5.67
C VAL A 325 5.53 8.16 4.57
N GLY A 326 6.49 8.06 3.63
CA GLY A 326 6.35 7.22 2.44
C GLY A 326 5.15 7.64 1.58
N ASP A 327 4.69 6.73 0.73
CA ASP A 327 3.50 6.94 -0.12
C ASP A 327 2.20 6.87 0.71
N SER A 328 2.00 7.79 1.67
CA SER A 328 0.82 7.85 2.54
C SER A 328 0.05 9.16 2.36
N GLU A 329 -1.28 9.10 2.44
CA GLU A 329 -2.17 10.27 2.45
C GLU A 329 -2.65 10.59 3.87
N PRO A 330 -2.93 11.86 4.20
CA PRO A 330 -3.45 12.27 5.51
C PRO A 330 -4.92 11.88 5.66
N LYS A 331 -5.23 10.57 5.62
CA LYS A 331 -6.60 10.03 5.72
C LYS A 331 -7.03 9.89 7.17
N PRO A 332 -8.25 10.32 7.52
CA PRO A 332 -8.85 9.97 8.79
C PRO A 332 -9.14 8.46 8.83
N VAL A 333 -8.92 7.85 9.98
CA VAL A 333 -9.21 6.43 10.21
C VAL A 333 -10.11 6.24 11.42
N SER A 334 -11.00 5.27 11.31
CA SER A 334 -11.74 4.76 12.46
C SER A 334 -10.85 3.80 13.22
N ILE A 335 -10.44 4.20 14.39
CA ILE A 335 -9.58 3.40 15.27
C ILE A 335 -9.99 3.60 16.73
N ASP A 336 -10.04 2.50 17.44
CA ASP A 336 -10.24 2.52 18.89
C ASP A 336 -8.87 2.61 19.56
N TRP A 337 -8.71 3.62 20.42
CA TRP A 337 -7.50 3.75 21.21
C TRP A 337 -7.41 2.64 22.25
N PRO A 338 -6.23 2.11 22.54
CA PRO A 338 -6.02 1.24 23.67
C PRO A 338 -6.46 1.91 24.98
N LYS A 339 -6.74 1.11 26.00
CA LYS A 339 -6.92 1.64 27.35
C LYS A 339 -5.63 2.31 27.82
N SER A 340 -5.77 3.27 28.76
CA SER A 340 -4.62 3.91 29.38
C SER A 340 -3.59 2.88 29.85
N SER A 341 -2.32 3.20 29.68
CA SER A 341 -1.22 2.42 30.24
C SER A 341 -1.17 2.48 31.78
N GLY A 342 -1.96 3.35 32.40
CA GLY A 342 -1.95 3.63 33.83
C GLY A 342 -0.76 4.49 34.29
N LYS A 343 0.16 4.82 33.40
CA LYS A 343 1.41 5.55 33.73
C LYS A 343 1.22 7.04 33.97
N CYS A 344 0.09 7.62 33.54
CA CYS A 344 -0.21 9.04 33.67
C CYS A 344 -0.60 9.49 35.09
N GLN A 345 -0.69 8.58 36.05
CA GLN A 345 -1.15 8.91 37.41
C GLN A 345 -0.08 9.54 38.32
N ASP A 346 1.23 9.36 37.96
CA ASP A 346 2.32 9.67 38.88
C ASP A 346 3.15 10.91 38.51
N SER A 347 3.23 11.32 37.25
CA SER A 347 3.89 12.56 36.79
C SER A 347 3.58 12.86 35.32
N GLU A 348 3.79 14.12 34.86
CA GLU A 348 3.68 14.48 33.44
C GLU A 348 4.64 13.65 32.55
N ALA A 349 5.83 13.34 33.04
CA ALA A 349 6.82 12.54 32.31
C ALA A 349 6.39 11.09 32.09
N SER A 350 5.47 10.56 32.92
CA SER A 350 4.93 9.20 32.77
C SER A 350 3.76 9.10 31.78
N CYS A 351 3.26 10.25 31.29
CA CYS A 351 2.17 10.31 30.32
C CYS A 351 2.61 10.07 28.87
N TYR A 352 3.87 9.76 28.62
CA TYR A 352 4.41 9.53 27.29
C TYR A 352 4.90 8.12 27.12
N LEU A 353 4.65 7.57 25.95
CA LEU A 353 5.03 6.22 25.55
C LEU A 353 6.08 6.30 24.46
N LEU A 354 7.13 5.48 24.57
CA LEU A 354 8.09 5.23 23.49
C LEU A 354 7.80 3.86 22.88
N ARG A 355 7.60 3.80 21.58
CA ARG A 355 7.59 2.57 20.80
C ARG A 355 8.74 2.59 19.80
N ASN A 356 9.68 1.70 20.00
CA ASN A 356 10.77 1.47 19.07
C ASN A 356 10.51 0.19 18.28
N PHE A 357 10.18 0.33 17.00
CA PHE A 357 10.16 -0.74 16.00
C PHE A 357 11.53 -0.75 15.33
N GLN A 358 12.55 -1.12 16.07
CA GLN A 358 13.93 -1.03 15.64
C GLN A 358 14.24 -1.89 14.42
N GLU A 359 13.68 -3.10 14.35
CA GLU A 359 13.87 -3.97 13.18
C GLU A 359 13.17 -3.42 11.95
N SER A 360 12.02 -2.76 12.13
CA SER A 360 11.21 -2.24 11.03
C SER A 360 11.59 -0.82 10.59
N GLY A 361 12.26 -0.05 11.45
CA GLY A 361 12.72 1.30 11.12
C GLY A 361 11.75 2.43 11.49
N TYR A 362 10.88 2.25 12.50
CA TYR A 362 10.07 3.32 13.06
C TYR A 362 10.36 3.52 14.54
N ALA A 363 10.46 4.77 14.97
CA ALA A 363 10.52 5.13 16.38
C ALA A 363 9.48 6.21 16.68
N ILE A 364 8.63 5.95 17.67
CA ILE A 364 7.47 6.79 17.96
C ILE A 364 7.44 7.14 19.44
N VAL A 365 7.36 8.44 19.72
CA VAL A 365 7.03 8.98 21.06
C VAL A 365 5.64 9.57 20.99
N ARG A 366 4.78 9.23 21.90
CA ARG A 366 3.43 9.81 21.94
C ARG A 366 2.87 9.91 23.36
N SER A 367 1.92 10.79 23.55
CA SER A 367 1.11 10.82 24.75
C SER A 367 0.33 9.51 24.93
N ASP A 368 0.04 9.15 26.19
CA ASP A 368 -0.87 8.06 26.51
C ASP A 368 -2.22 8.25 25.80
N TRP A 369 -2.89 7.16 25.52
CA TRP A 369 -4.10 7.08 24.71
C TRP A 369 -5.28 7.88 25.24
N THR A 370 -5.32 8.14 26.53
CA THR A 370 -6.40 8.86 27.20
C THR A 370 -6.19 10.37 27.29
N VAL A 371 -5.01 10.85 26.86
CA VAL A 371 -4.74 12.29 26.83
C VAL A 371 -5.59 12.95 25.74
N PRO A 372 -6.37 14.00 26.07
CA PRO A 372 -7.17 14.72 25.09
C PRO A 372 -6.31 15.26 23.96
N VAL A 373 -6.82 15.23 22.72
CA VAL A 373 -6.08 15.61 21.51
C VAL A 373 -5.43 17.00 21.63
N GLN A 374 -6.12 17.96 22.30
CA GLN A 374 -5.64 19.35 22.50
C GLN A 374 -4.38 19.45 23.37
N LYS A 375 -4.10 18.41 24.17
CA LYS A 375 -2.92 18.29 25.04
C LYS A 375 -1.97 17.19 24.58
N ALA A 376 -2.32 16.47 23.54
CA ALA A 376 -1.53 15.34 23.08
C ALA A 376 -0.28 15.79 22.31
N SER A 377 0.76 14.95 22.39
CA SER A 377 2.01 15.08 21.64
C SER A 377 2.30 13.78 20.94
N MET A 378 2.92 13.85 19.76
CA MET A 378 3.44 12.71 19.02
C MET A 378 4.62 13.14 18.15
N LEU A 379 5.69 12.36 18.21
CA LEU A 379 6.81 12.43 17.29
C LEU A 379 6.93 11.06 16.62
N PHE A 380 6.91 11.03 15.29
CA PHE A 380 7.09 9.82 14.49
C PHE A 380 8.36 9.98 13.66
N VAL A 381 9.32 9.09 13.82
CA VAL A 381 10.59 9.08 13.06
C VAL A 381 10.63 7.86 12.16
N MET A 382 10.94 8.06 10.88
CA MET A 382 10.99 7.06 9.84
C MET A 382 12.42 6.79 9.41
N GLY A 383 12.84 5.54 9.44
CA GLY A 383 14.16 5.08 8.97
C GLY A 383 14.05 3.69 8.32
N MET A 384 13.07 3.51 7.42
CA MET A 384 12.77 2.25 6.77
C MET A 384 13.15 2.27 5.28
N PHE A 385 13.85 1.24 4.79
CA PHE A 385 14.05 0.97 3.38
C PHE A 385 14.35 -0.51 3.14
N PHE A 386 13.30 -1.36 3.16
CA PHE A 386 13.39 -2.79 2.87
C PHE A 386 13.13 -3.12 1.41
N GLN A 387 12.33 -2.31 0.73
CA GLN A 387 11.98 -2.48 -0.67
C GLN A 387 11.64 -1.13 -1.31
N THR A 388 11.68 -1.06 -2.63
CA THR A 388 11.44 0.19 -3.37
C THR A 388 9.95 0.56 -3.46
N GLY A 389 9.06 -0.40 -3.23
CA GLY A 389 7.62 -0.16 -3.23
C GLY A 389 7.24 0.89 -2.18
N HIS A 390 6.49 1.90 -2.61
CA HIS A 390 5.99 2.99 -1.76
C HIS A 390 7.04 3.78 -0.96
N LYS A 391 8.35 3.55 -1.26
CA LYS A 391 9.44 4.33 -0.69
C LYS A 391 9.50 5.71 -1.33
N LEU A 392 9.61 6.74 -0.49
CA LEU A 392 9.98 8.09 -0.88
C LEU A 392 11.41 8.38 -0.39
N PRO A 393 12.11 9.38 -0.94
CA PRO A 393 13.47 9.77 -0.49
C PRO A 393 13.41 10.56 0.84
N ASP A 394 12.73 9.99 1.82
CA ASP A 394 12.38 10.54 3.12
C ASP A 394 13.15 9.88 4.29
N ASP A 395 14.40 9.49 4.04
CA ASP A 395 15.23 8.82 5.04
C ASP A 395 15.44 9.69 6.28
N LEU A 396 15.21 9.09 7.46
CA LEU A 396 15.25 9.76 8.76
C LEU A 396 14.30 10.96 8.86
N SER A 397 13.32 11.08 7.97
CA SER A 397 12.27 12.09 8.07
C SER A 397 11.38 11.80 9.28
N PHE A 398 10.65 12.82 9.70
CA PHE A 398 9.79 12.73 10.87
C PHE A 398 8.57 13.63 10.75
N GLU A 399 7.55 13.33 11.55
CA GLU A 399 6.38 14.19 11.76
C GLU A 399 6.26 14.54 13.24
N TRP A 400 5.88 15.78 13.50
CA TRP A 400 5.70 16.30 14.85
C TRP A 400 4.31 16.90 15.03
N PHE A 401 3.56 16.31 15.96
CA PHE A 401 2.28 16.77 16.47
C PHE A 401 2.44 17.14 17.93
N ASP A 402 2.02 18.33 18.34
CA ASP A 402 2.11 18.73 19.74
C ASP A 402 1.02 19.74 20.10
N LYS A 403 0.57 19.69 21.37
CA LYS A 403 -0.46 20.59 21.88
C LYS A 403 -1.72 20.66 21.01
N GLY A 404 -2.08 19.54 20.37
CA GLY A 404 -3.28 19.43 19.55
C GLY A 404 -3.13 19.89 18.11
N GLU A 405 -1.92 20.21 17.64
CA GLU A 405 -1.66 20.65 16.27
C GLU A 405 -0.53 19.86 15.62
N ARG A 406 -0.68 19.57 14.34
CA ARG A 406 0.45 19.14 13.52
C ARG A 406 1.36 20.33 13.27
N ILE A 407 2.65 20.17 13.56
CA ILE A 407 3.64 21.23 13.40
C ILE A 407 4.50 20.95 12.18
N LEU A 408 5.17 19.79 12.15
CA LEU A 408 5.97 19.33 11.02
C LEU A 408 5.32 18.08 10.40
N THR A 409 5.17 18.07 9.07
CA THR A 409 4.54 16.99 8.32
C THR A 409 5.36 16.64 7.08
N ASN A 410 5.21 15.43 6.56
CA ASN A 410 5.74 15.07 5.25
C ASN A 410 4.88 15.62 4.11
N ALA A 411 5.35 15.46 2.86
CA ALA A 411 4.63 15.95 1.68
C ALA A 411 3.40 15.09 1.35
N GLY A 412 3.37 13.82 1.78
CA GLY A 412 2.34 12.87 1.40
C GLY A 412 2.52 12.34 -0.03
N LYS A 413 1.56 11.55 -0.52
CA LYS A 413 1.65 10.79 -1.77
C LYS A 413 1.32 11.60 -3.03
N TYR A 414 0.40 12.55 -2.96
CA TYR A 414 -0.22 13.30 -4.05
C TYR A 414 -1.00 12.39 -5.03
N SER A 415 -0.32 11.78 -6.02
CA SER A 415 -0.92 10.89 -7.01
C SER A 415 0.13 9.94 -7.60
N TYR A 416 -0.30 8.99 -8.43
CA TYR A 416 0.61 8.14 -9.23
C TYR A 416 0.78 8.63 -10.67
N SER A 417 0.12 9.72 -11.04
CA SER A 417 0.28 10.33 -12.37
C SER A 417 1.53 11.20 -12.39
N ASN A 418 2.31 11.10 -13.47
CA ASN A 418 3.49 11.93 -13.69
C ASN A 418 3.13 13.42 -13.73
N GLY A 419 4.02 14.25 -13.25
CA GLY A 419 3.85 15.70 -13.29
C GLY A 419 4.60 16.40 -12.16
N PRO A 420 4.69 17.75 -12.21
CA PRO A 420 5.56 18.54 -11.33
C PRO A 420 5.31 18.30 -9.82
N PHE A 421 4.06 18.08 -9.42
CA PHE A 421 3.76 17.81 -8.02
C PHE A 421 4.11 16.38 -7.60
N ARG A 422 3.96 15.39 -8.52
CA ARG A 422 4.47 14.04 -8.23
C ARG A 422 5.99 14.03 -8.13
N ASP A 423 6.66 14.72 -9.06
CA ASP A 423 8.12 14.87 -9.03
C ASP A 423 8.59 15.55 -7.72
N TYR A 424 7.83 16.55 -7.24
CA TYR A 424 8.11 17.20 -5.96
C TYR A 424 7.97 16.24 -4.78
N VAL A 425 6.83 15.57 -4.60
CA VAL A 425 6.61 14.69 -3.44
C VAL A 425 7.55 13.47 -3.45
N THR A 426 8.09 13.10 -4.62
CA THR A 426 9.13 12.07 -4.77
C THR A 426 10.54 12.64 -4.72
N SER A 427 10.74 13.91 -4.36
CA SER A 427 12.06 14.52 -4.17
C SER A 427 12.47 14.56 -2.70
N THR A 428 13.78 14.50 -2.43
CA THR A 428 14.33 14.66 -1.07
C THR A 428 13.94 16.00 -0.45
N ALA A 429 13.89 17.05 -1.26
CA ALA A 429 13.55 18.42 -0.82
C ALA A 429 12.11 18.56 -0.29
N ALA A 430 11.22 17.57 -0.50
CA ALA A 430 9.85 17.62 -0.01
C ALA A 430 9.66 17.07 1.42
N HIS A 431 10.72 16.52 2.02
CA HIS A 431 10.67 15.79 3.29
C HIS A 431 11.50 16.45 4.39
N ASN A 432 11.22 16.13 5.67
CA ASN A 432 11.96 16.64 6.83
C ASN A 432 13.28 15.87 6.99
N THR A 433 14.17 16.01 6.01
CA THR A 433 15.46 15.31 5.93
C THR A 433 16.55 16.21 5.33
N VAL A 434 17.73 15.67 5.05
CA VAL A 434 18.82 16.41 4.42
C VAL A 434 18.89 16.11 2.93
N GLU A 435 18.80 17.15 2.11
CA GLU A 435 19.08 17.13 0.68
C GLU A 435 20.57 17.38 0.44
N ILE A 436 21.17 16.64 -0.51
CA ILE A 436 22.59 16.74 -0.86
C ILE A 436 22.71 17.24 -2.29
N ASP A 437 23.50 18.32 -2.50
CA ASP A 437 23.77 18.96 -3.80
C ASP A 437 22.52 19.37 -4.59
N GLY A 438 21.41 19.67 -3.90
CA GLY A 438 20.13 20.00 -4.54
C GLY A 438 19.54 18.87 -5.39
N THR A 439 19.93 17.62 -5.11
CA THR A 439 19.52 16.43 -5.86
C THR A 439 18.63 15.50 -5.03
N THR A 440 17.76 14.79 -5.74
CA THR A 440 16.91 13.76 -5.12
C THR A 440 17.70 12.46 -4.96
N ARG A 441 17.63 11.85 -3.78
CA ARG A 441 18.17 10.53 -3.51
C ARG A 441 17.60 9.50 -4.48
N LYS A 442 18.47 8.66 -5.05
CA LYS A 442 18.07 7.51 -5.88
C LYS A 442 17.54 6.38 -5.01
N LEU A 443 16.43 5.80 -5.43
CA LEU A 443 15.81 4.66 -4.76
C LEU A 443 16.00 3.42 -5.63
N ALA A 444 17.04 2.64 -5.37
CA ALA A 444 17.35 1.41 -6.07
C ALA A 444 17.42 0.22 -5.10
N GLU A 445 17.14 -0.97 -5.59
CA GLU A 445 17.19 -2.21 -4.80
C GLU A 445 18.55 -2.42 -4.09
N ALA A 446 19.66 -2.09 -4.78
CA ALA A 446 21.01 -2.18 -4.22
C ALA A 446 21.30 -1.18 -3.10
N MET A 447 20.44 -0.17 -2.90
CA MET A 447 20.61 0.88 -1.91
C MET A 447 19.76 0.66 -0.65
N ARG A 448 19.06 -0.47 -0.56
CA ARG A 448 18.26 -0.83 0.61
C ARG A 448 19.16 -1.03 1.82
N TYR A 449 18.80 -0.44 2.94
CA TYR A 449 19.52 -0.55 4.21
C TYR A 449 18.73 -1.27 5.32
N GLY A 450 17.46 -1.66 5.06
CA GLY A 450 16.58 -2.22 6.08
C GLY A 450 16.11 -1.14 7.06
N SER A 451 16.51 -1.24 8.31
CA SER A 451 16.25 -0.22 9.35
C SER A 451 17.46 0.67 9.59
N ALA A 452 17.24 1.97 9.56
CA ALA A 452 18.20 2.99 9.95
C ALA A 452 18.19 3.32 11.46
N ILE A 453 17.14 2.93 12.19
CA ILE A 453 17.03 3.23 13.63
C ILE A 453 18.06 2.40 14.40
N LYS A 454 18.97 3.09 15.09
CA LYS A 454 20.05 2.47 15.86
C LYS A 454 19.74 2.42 17.35
N ASP A 455 19.08 3.46 17.86
CA ASP A 455 18.76 3.58 19.29
C ASP A 455 17.52 4.46 19.47
N ALA A 456 16.67 4.09 20.41
CA ALA A 456 15.57 4.93 20.88
C ALA A 456 15.34 4.67 22.36
N LYS A 457 15.50 5.70 23.21
CA LYS A 457 15.45 5.57 24.67
C LYS A 457 14.96 6.82 25.37
N VAL A 458 14.62 6.65 26.64
CA VAL A 458 14.21 7.73 27.55
C VAL A 458 15.41 8.14 28.39
N MET A 459 15.69 9.44 28.45
CA MET A 459 16.77 10.05 29.22
C MET A 459 16.18 11.13 30.16
N GLY A 460 15.64 10.70 31.29
CA GLY A 460 14.85 11.55 32.16
C GLY A 460 13.53 11.95 31.50
N GLU A 461 13.30 13.23 31.27
CA GLU A 461 12.12 13.74 30.53
C GLU A 461 12.34 13.88 29.02
N THR A 462 13.53 13.56 28.54
CA THR A 462 13.93 13.69 27.13
C THR A 462 13.90 12.31 26.45
N PHE A 463 13.31 12.22 25.28
CA PHE A 463 13.40 11.07 24.40
C PHE A 463 14.54 11.30 23.40
N LEU A 464 15.36 10.28 23.23
CA LEU A 464 16.47 10.26 22.28
C LEU A 464 16.19 9.20 21.22
N ILE A 465 16.25 9.58 19.94
CA ILE A 465 16.18 8.66 18.81
C ILE A 465 17.39 8.93 17.92
N ARG A 466 18.14 7.88 17.56
CA ARG A 466 19.31 7.95 16.69
C ARG A 466 19.12 7.06 15.48
N GLY A 467 19.40 7.58 14.31
CA GLY A 467 19.39 6.84 13.06
C GLY A 467 20.62 7.15 12.21
N THR A 468 21.02 6.18 11.38
CA THR A 468 22.16 6.32 10.45
C THR A 468 21.80 5.73 9.10
N VAL A 469 22.04 6.50 8.02
CA VAL A 469 21.74 6.11 6.65
C VAL A 469 22.98 6.33 5.77
N PRO A 470 23.43 5.31 5.03
CA PRO A 470 24.40 5.50 3.95
C PRO A 470 23.74 6.27 2.80
N ARG A 471 24.42 7.30 2.30
CA ARG A 471 23.98 8.11 1.17
C ARG A 471 24.88 7.86 -0.04
N GLU A 472 24.43 8.34 -1.20
CA GLU A 472 25.24 8.29 -2.42
C GLU A 472 26.59 9.00 -2.23
N GLY A 473 27.62 8.55 -2.98
CA GLY A 473 28.95 9.18 -2.92
C GLY A 473 29.75 8.86 -1.66
N GLY A 474 29.37 7.80 -0.92
CA GLY A 474 30.10 7.41 0.31
C GLY A 474 29.84 8.33 1.49
N ILE A 475 28.74 9.07 1.46
CA ILE A 475 28.36 9.98 2.56
C ILE A 475 27.62 9.19 3.64
N ASP A 476 28.06 9.31 4.88
CA ASP A 476 27.33 8.84 6.06
C ASP A 476 26.49 9.98 6.62
N HIS A 477 25.20 9.73 6.81
CA HIS A 477 24.26 10.65 7.43
C HIS A 477 23.76 10.06 8.75
N GLU A 478 24.17 10.65 9.86
CA GLU A 478 23.62 10.37 11.19
C GLU A 478 22.65 11.49 11.58
N ARG A 479 21.45 11.10 12.05
CA ARG A 479 20.49 12.01 12.69
C ARG A 479 20.26 11.60 14.13
N LEU A 480 20.39 12.57 15.03
CA LEU A 480 19.94 12.48 16.40
C LEU A 480 18.74 13.40 16.59
N VAL A 481 17.66 12.83 17.10
CA VAL A 481 16.46 13.55 17.50
C VAL A 481 16.37 13.53 19.01
N LEU A 482 16.29 14.71 19.63
CA LEU A 482 16.02 14.88 21.06
C LEU A 482 14.64 15.54 21.17
N PHE A 483 13.76 14.96 21.98
CA PHE A 483 12.39 15.42 22.11
C PHE A 483 11.95 15.44 23.58
N ARG A 484 11.51 16.59 24.02
CA ARG A 484 10.76 16.76 25.27
C ARG A 484 9.35 17.22 24.92
N PRO A 485 8.35 16.32 25.00
CA PRO A 485 6.97 16.65 24.63
C PRO A 485 6.50 17.91 25.33
N GLN A 486 5.72 18.72 24.61
CA GLN A 486 5.16 20.01 25.05
C GLN A 486 6.17 21.11 25.39
N ARG A 487 7.45 20.84 25.24
CA ARG A 487 8.52 21.81 25.52
C ARG A 487 9.34 22.12 24.26
N TRP A 488 10.02 21.12 23.70
CA TRP A 488 10.94 21.36 22.60
C TRP A 488 11.29 20.09 21.80
N LEU A 489 11.78 20.32 20.60
CA LEU A 489 12.36 19.32 19.70
C LEU A 489 13.73 19.83 19.22
N ALA A 490 14.75 18.98 19.20
CA ALA A 490 16.04 19.30 18.61
C ALA A 490 16.45 18.24 17.59
N ILE A 491 16.93 18.68 16.43
CA ILE A 491 17.42 17.84 15.33
C ILE A 491 18.89 18.14 15.11
N VAL A 492 19.71 17.11 15.22
CA VAL A 492 21.15 17.18 14.96
C VAL A 492 21.45 16.23 13.81
N ASP A 493 21.86 16.77 12.67
CA ASP A 493 22.37 15.99 11.54
C ASP A 493 23.89 16.12 11.46
N THR A 494 24.56 14.99 11.35
CA THR A 494 25.98 14.90 11.09
C THR A 494 26.20 14.16 9.79
N LEU A 495 26.85 14.83 8.82
CA LEU A 495 27.15 14.27 7.52
C LEU A 495 28.66 14.25 7.31
N ARG A 496 29.19 13.14 6.82
CA ARG A 496 30.62 12.94 6.55
C ARG A 496 30.77 12.25 5.21
N GLY A 497 31.60 12.82 4.35
CA GLY A 497 31.96 12.28 3.04
C GLY A 497 33.38 12.65 2.67
N ASP A 498 33.91 12.07 1.61
CA ASP A 498 35.29 12.29 1.15
C ASP A 498 35.44 13.55 0.26
N ALA A 499 34.33 14.11 -0.23
CA ALA A 499 34.31 15.27 -1.12
C ALA A 499 33.52 16.43 -0.49
N LEU A 500 33.67 17.62 -1.09
CA LEU A 500 32.88 18.79 -0.74
C LEU A 500 31.48 18.65 -1.33
N HIS A 501 30.46 18.82 -0.50
CA HIS A 501 29.05 18.78 -0.88
C HIS A 501 28.29 19.96 -0.27
N GLN A 502 27.14 20.28 -0.83
CA GLN A 502 26.17 21.23 -0.28
C GLN A 502 25.04 20.47 0.39
N TYR A 503 24.84 20.66 1.68
CA TYR A 503 23.81 19.99 2.46
C TYR A 503 22.73 20.99 2.85
N THR A 504 21.44 20.63 2.64
CA THR A 504 20.31 21.43 3.09
C THR A 504 19.39 20.62 3.99
N GLN A 505 19.31 20.99 5.27
CA GLN A 505 18.41 20.40 6.24
C GLN A 505 17.03 21.04 6.10
N TRP A 506 16.04 20.29 5.60
CA TRP A 506 14.69 20.77 5.33
C TRP A 506 13.70 20.50 6.46
N PHE A 507 12.81 21.47 6.70
CA PHE A 507 11.66 21.37 7.61
C PHE A 507 10.40 21.91 6.94
N HIS A 508 9.31 21.15 7.01
CA HIS A 508 8.06 21.43 6.34
C HIS A 508 6.92 21.51 7.35
N PHE A 509 6.37 22.70 7.50
CA PHE A 509 5.33 22.96 8.48
C PHE A 509 3.94 22.65 7.90
N ALA A 510 3.00 22.27 8.76
CA ALA A 510 1.61 22.09 8.34
C ALA A 510 1.01 23.43 7.84
N PRO A 511 0.00 23.43 6.94
CA PRO A 511 -0.46 24.61 6.22
C PRO A 511 -0.90 25.79 7.08
N GLN A 512 -1.38 25.51 8.31
CA GLN A 512 -1.83 26.54 9.26
C GLN A 512 -0.71 27.35 9.90
N TRP A 513 0.57 26.95 9.71
CA TRP A 513 1.70 27.66 10.28
C TRP A 513 2.28 28.67 9.29
N ARG A 514 2.62 29.85 9.81
CA ARG A 514 3.29 30.94 9.08
C ARG A 514 4.62 31.26 9.73
N LEU A 515 5.59 31.59 8.92
CA LEU A 515 6.93 31.97 9.36
C LEU A 515 7.01 33.49 9.44
N GLU A 516 7.48 34.01 10.59
CA GLU A 516 7.80 35.39 10.83
C GLU A 516 9.29 35.45 11.24
N GLN A 517 10.04 36.37 10.62
CA GLN A 517 11.44 36.59 10.99
C GLN A 517 11.49 37.38 12.32
N ALA A 518 12.27 36.89 13.27
CA ALA A 518 12.61 37.56 14.50
C ALA A 518 14.14 37.73 14.56
N GLU A 519 14.66 38.69 15.26
CA GLU A 519 16.08 39.12 15.25
C GLU A 519 17.10 37.98 14.99
N ASP A 520 17.28 37.06 15.89
CA ASP A 520 18.21 35.92 15.76
C ASP A 520 17.49 34.58 15.55
N ASP A 521 16.19 34.50 15.77
CA ASP A 521 15.38 33.31 15.67
C ASP A 521 14.29 33.45 14.58
N VAL A 522 13.79 32.32 14.11
CA VAL A 522 12.59 32.28 13.26
C VAL A 522 11.40 31.95 14.16
N ARG A 523 10.33 32.74 14.06
CA ARG A 523 9.08 32.47 14.76
C ARG A 523 8.06 31.86 13.80
N LEU A 524 7.49 30.77 14.23
CA LEU A 524 6.31 30.17 13.59
C LEU A 524 5.08 30.53 14.39
N VAL A 525 4.04 30.97 13.70
CA VAL A 525 2.74 31.30 14.30
C VAL A 525 1.66 30.50 13.59
N SER A 526 0.87 29.74 14.37
CA SER A 526 -0.28 28.99 13.82
C SER A 526 -1.51 29.89 13.71
N SER A 527 -2.48 29.44 12.92
CA SER A 527 -3.79 30.12 12.82
C SER A 527 -4.56 30.18 14.15
N SER A 528 -4.22 29.34 15.11
CA SER A 528 -4.76 29.35 16.50
C SER A 528 -4.02 30.33 17.43
N GLY A 529 -2.96 31.00 16.94
CA GLY A 529 -2.13 31.90 17.73
C GLY A 529 -1.01 31.24 18.54
N ARG A 530 -0.75 29.93 18.35
CA ARG A 530 0.38 29.25 18.99
C ARG A 530 1.68 29.65 18.33
N THR A 531 2.76 29.64 19.10
CA THR A 531 4.10 30.04 18.65
C THR A 531 5.08 28.89 18.83
N VAL A 532 6.01 28.72 17.88
CA VAL A 532 7.19 27.90 18.00
C VAL A 532 8.38 28.74 17.54
N LEU A 533 9.42 28.86 18.37
CA LEU A 533 10.70 29.46 18.03
C LEU A 533 11.59 28.42 17.37
N VAL A 534 12.20 28.79 16.24
CA VAL A 534 13.18 27.95 15.55
C VAL A 534 14.53 28.64 15.60
N ARG A 535 15.51 27.98 16.24
CA ARG A 535 16.89 28.46 16.37
C ARG A 535 17.83 27.49 15.67
N HIS A 536 18.71 28.01 14.81
CA HIS A 536 19.75 27.21 14.17
C HIS A 536 21.11 27.57 14.73
N LEU A 537 21.88 26.56 15.20
CA LEU A 537 23.13 26.81 15.91
C LEU A 537 24.39 26.70 15.04
N SER A 538 24.29 26.23 13.80
CA SER A 538 25.45 25.85 12.97
C SER A 538 25.90 26.95 11.99
N GLY A 539 25.34 28.14 12.01
CA GLY A 539 25.72 29.24 11.13
C GLY A 539 25.42 29.00 9.63
N ALA A 540 24.51 28.07 9.31
CA ALA A 540 24.12 27.73 7.95
C ALA A 540 23.24 28.81 7.33
N GLN A 541 23.26 28.93 6.00
CA GLN A 541 22.41 29.85 5.25
C GLN A 541 20.95 29.42 5.34
N GLN A 542 20.06 30.32 5.76
CA GLN A 542 18.61 30.10 5.79
C GLN A 542 18.00 30.21 4.39
N VAL A 543 17.13 29.28 4.05
CA VAL A 543 16.32 29.24 2.82
C VAL A 543 14.87 29.06 3.21
N THR A 544 13.96 29.85 2.64
CA THR A 544 12.52 29.73 2.91
C THR A 544 11.73 29.65 1.62
N SER A 545 10.62 28.92 1.65
CA SER A 545 9.69 28.82 0.51
C SER A 545 8.26 28.58 0.99
N ARG A 546 7.29 29.07 0.22
CA ARG A 546 5.87 28.76 0.38
C ARG A 546 5.17 28.77 -0.98
N GLY A 547 4.53 27.67 -1.36
CA GLY A 547 3.76 27.59 -2.60
C GLY A 547 4.56 27.90 -3.87
N GLN A 548 5.88 27.73 -3.85
CA GLN A 548 6.75 27.99 -4.99
C GLN A 548 6.47 26.95 -6.08
N LYS A 549 6.31 27.42 -7.33
CA LYS A 549 6.16 26.54 -8.50
C LYS A 549 7.40 26.51 -9.39
N GLN A 550 8.16 27.60 -9.44
CA GLN A 550 9.34 27.76 -10.28
C GLN A 550 10.55 28.19 -9.43
N PRO A 551 11.79 27.80 -9.79
CA PRO A 551 12.16 26.87 -10.88
C PRO A 551 11.78 25.41 -10.63
N LYS A 552 11.59 25.01 -9.38
CA LYS A 552 11.08 23.70 -8.92
C LYS A 552 9.98 23.95 -7.89
N PRO A 553 8.95 23.10 -7.81
CA PRO A 553 7.98 23.18 -6.73
C PRO A 553 8.67 23.04 -5.36
N GLN A 554 8.30 23.90 -4.39
CA GLN A 554 8.74 23.80 -3.00
C GLN A 554 7.68 24.44 -2.08
N GLY A 555 7.52 23.87 -0.89
CA GLY A 555 6.54 24.38 0.08
C GLY A 555 5.11 24.01 -0.29
N TRP A 556 4.87 22.72 -0.62
CA TRP A 556 3.57 22.13 -0.90
C TRP A 556 3.34 20.87 -0.06
N VAL A 557 2.09 20.54 0.20
CA VAL A 557 1.67 19.31 0.89
C VAL A 557 0.40 18.75 0.28
N THR A 558 0.29 17.45 0.24
CA THR A 558 -0.93 16.73 -0.16
C THR A 558 -2.03 16.94 0.88
N GLU A 559 -3.15 17.49 0.48
CA GLU A 559 -4.36 17.55 1.28
C GLU A 559 -5.22 16.29 1.07
N SER A 560 -5.31 15.85 -0.19
CA SER A 560 -5.98 14.61 -0.61
C SER A 560 -5.43 14.17 -1.96
N TYR A 561 -5.79 12.98 -2.42
CA TYR A 561 -5.33 12.47 -3.72
C TYR A 561 -5.58 13.46 -4.87
N GLY A 562 -4.51 13.87 -5.53
CA GLY A 562 -4.54 14.82 -6.63
C GLY A 562 -4.71 16.30 -6.21
N ASN A 563 -4.77 16.61 -4.91
CA ASN A 563 -4.92 17.96 -4.41
C ASN A 563 -3.76 18.37 -3.51
N MET A 564 -3.13 19.52 -3.84
CA MET A 564 -2.01 20.10 -3.10
C MET A 564 -2.39 21.47 -2.54
N VAL A 565 -1.95 21.75 -1.31
CA VAL A 565 -2.04 23.06 -0.70
C VAL A 565 -0.65 23.60 -0.36
N ASP A 566 -0.50 24.94 -0.35
CA ASP A 566 0.75 25.57 -0.01
C ASP A 566 1.04 25.49 1.49
N ARG A 567 2.31 25.32 1.84
CA ARG A 567 2.81 25.31 3.21
C ARG A 567 4.14 26.02 3.33
N GLN A 568 4.53 26.37 4.53
CA GLN A 568 5.86 26.93 4.81
C GLN A 568 6.92 25.81 4.78
N ALA A 569 8.00 26.02 4.05
CA ALA A 569 9.23 25.23 4.11
C ALA A 569 10.39 26.11 4.59
N LEU A 570 11.24 25.57 5.44
CA LEU A 570 12.44 26.20 5.99
C LEU A 570 13.62 25.26 5.80
N GLY A 571 14.69 25.74 5.21
CA GLY A 571 15.92 25.01 5.00
C GLY A 571 17.12 25.74 5.63
N TYR A 572 18.10 24.98 6.10
CA TYR A 572 19.41 25.47 6.51
C TYR A 572 20.49 24.78 5.70
N SER A 573 21.29 25.57 4.97
CA SER A 573 22.21 25.09 3.96
C SER A 573 23.66 25.39 4.32
N ALA A 574 24.54 24.38 4.27
CA ALA A 574 25.97 24.51 4.55
C ALA A 574 26.79 23.59 3.64
N GLY A 575 27.99 24.06 3.27
CA GLY A 575 28.93 23.32 2.43
C GLY A 575 30.10 22.73 3.23
N GLY A 576 30.58 21.55 2.84
CA GLY A 576 31.73 20.90 3.45
C GLY A 576 31.83 19.41 3.12
N SER A 577 32.95 18.76 3.49
CA SER A 577 33.07 17.31 3.46
C SER A 577 32.55 16.67 4.77
N ALA A 578 32.60 17.44 5.87
CA ALA A 578 32.00 17.07 7.15
C ALA A 578 31.18 18.26 7.65
N VAL A 579 29.86 18.09 7.80
CA VAL A 579 28.93 19.14 8.20
C VAL A 579 28.07 18.65 9.35
N ARG A 580 27.85 19.53 10.33
CA ARG A 580 26.92 19.31 11.44
C ARG A 580 25.88 20.44 11.43
N LEU A 581 24.60 20.07 11.32
CA LEU A 581 23.45 20.96 11.30
C LEU A 581 22.61 20.73 12.56
N VAL A 582 22.40 21.79 13.35
CA VAL A 582 21.67 21.73 14.62
C VAL A 582 20.52 22.73 14.58
N THR A 583 19.31 22.23 14.61
CA THR A 583 18.08 23.04 14.65
C THR A 583 17.24 22.70 15.87
N LEU A 584 16.84 23.73 16.59
CA LEU A 584 16.04 23.67 17.81
C LEU A 584 14.66 24.27 17.55
N PHE A 585 13.62 23.64 18.12
CA PHE A 585 12.25 24.11 18.12
C PHE A 585 11.78 24.19 19.58
N GLY A 586 11.45 25.37 20.06
CA GLY A 586 10.96 25.59 21.43
C GLY A 586 9.62 26.31 21.42
N PHE A 587 8.71 25.96 22.32
CA PHE A 587 7.44 26.70 22.43
C PHE A 587 7.61 28.11 23.04
N ASP A 588 8.75 28.36 23.67
CA ASP A 588 9.20 29.66 24.19
C ASP A 588 10.73 29.71 24.23
N ALA A 589 11.32 30.85 24.58
CA ALA A 589 12.77 31.03 24.65
C ALA A 589 13.43 30.09 25.68
N SER A 590 12.80 29.89 26.85
CA SER A 590 13.31 28.94 27.86
C SER A 590 13.35 27.51 27.34
N ALA A 591 12.34 27.09 26.58
CA ALA A 591 12.31 25.76 25.95
C ALA A 591 13.43 25.60 24.88
N ALA A 592 13.73 26.66 24.11
CA ALA A 592 14.83 26.66 23.15
C ALA A 592 16.19 26.57 23.87
N ASP A 593 16.36 27.23 25.01
CA ASP A 593 17.58 27.17 25.83
C ASP A 593 17.75 25.77 26.47
N GLU A 594 16.66 25.15 26.96
CA GLU A 594 16.66 23.77 27.44
C GLU A 594 17.08 22.79 26.33
N ALA A 595 16.57 22.98 25.10
CA ALA A 595 16.94 22.18 23.95
C ALA A 595 18.42 22.30 23.62
N SER A 596 18.98 23.53 23.66
CA SER A 596 20.41 23.79 23.46
C SER A 596 21.27 23.07 24.51
N ALA A 597 20.90 23.15 25.79
CA ALA A 597 21.57 22.44 26.87
C ALA A 597 21.51 20.90 26.69
N ALA A 598 20.36 20.37 26.22
CA ALA A 598 20.22 18.96 25.91
C ALA A 598 21.11 18.53 24.74
N VAL A 599 21.23 19.34 23.69
CA VAL A 599 22.16 19.07 22.58
C VAL A 599 23.59 19.04 23.09
N SER A 600 24.02 20.02 23.89
CA SER A 600 25.38 20.04 24.47
C SER A 600 25.68 18.82 25.32
N ARG A 601 24.67 18.30 26.03
CA ARG A 601 24.80 17.11 26.89
C ARG A 601 24.83 15.80 26.13
N TYR A 602 23.93 15.61 25.14
CA TYR A 602 23.69 14.31 24.49
C TYR A 602 24.29 14.20 23.10
N ALA A 603 24.67 15.31 22.50
CA ALA A 603 25.32 15.42 21.21
C ALA A 603 26.41 16.52 21.25
N PRO A 604 27.42 16.40 22.10
CA PRO A 604 28.49 17.39 22.15
C PRO A 604 29.20 17.49 20.78
N ASP A 605 29.80 18.66 20.51
CA ASP A 605 30.64 18.81 19.32
C ASP A 605 31.75 17.77 19.35
N PRO A 606 32.09 17.15 18.23
CA PRO A 606 33.23 16.26 18.18
C PRO A 606 34.47 17.06 18.60
N GLU A 607 35.30 16.48 19.52
CA GLU A 607 36.59 17.08 19.86
C GLU A 607 37.38 17.35 18.59
N PRO A 608 37.99 18.53 18.42
CA PRO A 608 38.86 18.78 17.28
C PRO A 608 39.91 17.67 17.26
N ALA A 609 40.03 16.99 16.11
CA ALA A 609 41.06 15.97 15.95
C ALA A 609 42.39 16.57 16.38
N MET A 610 42.97 16.08 17.48
CA MET A 610 44.30 16.47 17.88
C MET A 610 45.22 16.10 16.72
N GLY A 611 45.76 17.14 16.06
CA GLY A 611 46.70 16.98 14.98
C GLY A 611 47.76 16.01 15.42
N LYS A 612 47.95 14.95 14.69
CA LYS A 612 49.17 14.15 14.78
C LYS A 612 50.25 15.04 14.15
N ASP A 613 50.99 15.74 15.02
CA ASP A 613 52.27 16.33 14.65
C ASP A 613 53.24 15.29 14.10
#